data_65b62a915cf2e39ad5d881c92ee79811
#
_entry.id   65b62a915cf2e39ad5d881c92ee79811
#
_cell.length_a   1.000
_cell.length_b   1.000
_cell.length_c   1.000
_cell.angle_alpha   90.00
_cell.angle_beta   90.00
_cell.angle_gamma   90.00
#
_symmetry.space_group_name_H-M   'P 1'
#
loop_
_entity.id
_entity.type
_entity.pdbx_description
1 polymer ?
#
loop_
_entity_poly.entity_id
_entity_poly.type
_entity_poly.pdbx_seq_one_letter_code
_entity_poly.pdbx_strand_id
1 'polypeptide(L)'
;MKRYNRYPILALALAGLLMACHSSQEDKDGYKTKLTFGPGDETKIAEAFLTLKDSSSIFLKEGTYKFDNLSIAQVKHIRIEGAGPDKTVLDFSSQSQGGEGIRVTDVNGFSIHGMTLKDSKGDLIKINKSQKVVITYLNAIWSVSDSTSGGYAIYPVMCKNVLIENCYAQGASDAGIYVGQTDSAVVRNCKAYKNVAGCEIENTSNAQVYDNDFYGNTAGFLIFDLPDLSQRGGHVKAYNNHFHDNNERNFAKAGSFGSTWGVGNAAPGSGVVILSASDIELYNNRIINNNSSAISVVSGFFIDPNAGAKMNDHYDPIPKNIRIHDNEMQVGDSFPPAVYEHHTGKILVGLEQQLNAQDPARKNARLPFITYDGITSNVLTKGTAANPDSICISQKQPNLFVNVRALQMGTKEWRPDTDVTPFLCK
;
A
#
# COMPACT_ATOMS: atom_id res chain seq x y z
N MET A 1 28.04 3.42 -88.73
CA MET A 1 29.33 4.09 -89.07
C MET A 1 30.02 4.58 -87.79
N LYS A 2 31.31 4.23 -87.68
CA LYS A 2 32.38 4.69 -86.73
C LYS A 2 32.18 4.10 -85.30
N ARG A 3 32.91 3.04 -84.93
CA ARG A 3 34.36 2.79 -84.67
C ARG A 3 34.84 3.44 -83.36
N TYR A 4 35.12 2.53 -82.38
CA TYR A 4 36.38 2.28 -81.62
C TYR A 4 36.69 3.22 -80.45
N ASN A 5 37.00 2.77 -79.27
CA ASN A 5 38.28 2.13 -78.93
C ASN A 5 38.25 1.44 -77.57
N ARG A 6 38.89 0.30 -77.47
CA ARG A 6 39.23 -0.43 -76.22
C ARG A 6 40.54 0.06 -75.67
N TYR A 7 40.62 0.31 -74.34
CA TYR A 7 41.88 0.19 -73.60
C TYR A 7 41.60 -0.55 -72.27
N PRO A 8 42.50 -1.47 -71.83
CA PRO A 8 42.38 -2.20 -70.60
C PRO A 8 42.97 -1.36 -69.47
N ILE A 9 42.25 -1.26 -68.38
CA ILE A 9 42.70 -0.64 -67.11
C ILE A 9 43.00 -1.75 -66.14
N LEU A 10 44.26 -1.74 -65.74
CA LEU A 10 44.95 -2.52 -64.72
C LEU A 10 44.15 -2.54 -63.38
N ALA A 11 43.86 -3.71 -62.85
CA ALA A 11 43.32 -3.89 -61.49
C ALA A 11 44.49 -3.74 -60.49
N LEU A 12 44.51 -2.60 -59.77
CA LEU A 12 45.31 -2.45 -58.57
C LEU A 12 44.45 -2.93 -57.38
N ALA A 13 44.86 -4.03 -56.79
CA ALA A 13 44.31 -4.54 -55.54
C ALA A 13 44.80 -3.67 -54.39
N LEU A 14 43.95 -2.79 -53.86
CA LEU A 14 44.18 -2.09 -52.60
C LEU A 14 43.56 -2.91 -51.48
N ALA A 15 44.38 -3.67 -50.75
CA ALA A 15 44.02 -4.30 -49.52
C ALA A 15 43.83 -3.22 -48.45
N GLY A 16 42.59 -2.72 -48.30
CA GLY A 16 42.20 -1.85 -47.19
C GLY A 16 42.02 -2.68 -45.95
N LEU A 17 42.91 -2.54 -44.96
CA LEU A 17 42.66 -2.99 -43.59
C LEU A 17 41.40 -2.31 -43.07
N LEU A 18 40.30 -3.04 -43.01
CA LEU A 18 39.17 -2.68 -42.18
C LEU A 18 39.57 -2.92 -40.71
N MET A 19 40.15 -1.91 -40.07
CA MET A 19 40.12 -1.78 -38.63
C MET A 19 38.63 -1.68 -38.24
N ALA A 20 38.03 -2.75 -37.77
CA ALA A 20 36.80 -2.74 -37.06
C ALA A 20 37.04 -1.93 -35.77
N CYS A 21 36.72 -0.62 -35.81
CA CYS A 21 36.45 0.09 -34.59
C CYS A 21 35.28 -0.61 -33.92
N HIS A 22 35.56 -1.48 -32.96
CA HIS A 22 34.60 -1.81 -31.90
C HIS A 22 34.39 -0.50 -31.16
N SER A 23 33.40 0.28 -31.58
CA SER A 23 32.79 1.26 -30.70
C SER A 23 32.19 0.45 -29.57
N SER A 24 32.84 0.39 -28.43
CA SER A 24 32.21 0.05 -27.18
C SER A 24 31.02 0.98 -27.09
N GLN A 25 29.82 0.44 -27.35
CA GLN A 25 28.57 1.11 -27.02
C GLN A 25 28.65 1.30 -25.51
N GLU A 26 28.97 2.51 -25.07
CA GLU A 26 28.89 2.84 -23.63
C GLU A 26 27.50 2.47 -23.19
N ASP A 27 27.45 1.50 -22.30
CA ASP A 27 26.24 1.00 -21.69
C ASP A 27 25.58 2.18 -20.94
N LYS A 28 24.53 2.74 -21.52
CA LYS A 28 23.86 3.97 -21.08
C LYS A 28 23.16 3.84 -19.71
N ASP A 29 23.19 2.65 -19.10
CA ASP A 29 22.47 2.38 -17.86
C ASP A 29 23.24 2.70 -16.56
N GLY A 30 24.53 3.04 -16.68
CA GLY A 30 25.37 3.53 -15.58
C GLY A 30 25.83 2.49 -14.55
N TYR A 31 25.54 1.19 -14.76
CA TYR A 31 26.02 0.13 -13.89
C TYR A 31 27.44 -0.33 -14.24
N LYS A 32 28.34 -0.27 -13.25
CA LYS A 32 29.76 -0.65 -13.40
C LYS A 32 29.98 -2.17 -13.30
N THR A 33 29.20 -2.83 -12.45
CA THR A 33 29.24 -4.28 -12.25
C THR A 33 27.93 -4.88 -12.68
N LYS A 34 27.97 -5.83 -13.60
CA LYS A 34 26.79 -6.55 -14.09
C LYS A 34 26.99 -8.04 -13.87
N LEU A 35 26.14 -8.62 -13.03
CA LEU A 35 26.16 -10.03 -12.67
C LEU A 35 24.92 -10.71 -13.26
N THR A 36 25.10 -11.93 -13.78
CA THR A 36 23.99 -12.73 -14.31
C THR A 36 24.09 -14.11 -13.73
N PHE A 37 22.98 -14.59 -13.19
CA PHE A 37 22.88 -15.90 -12.55
C PHE A 37 21.73 -16.72 -13.15
N GLY A 38 21.83 -18.04 -12.97
CA GLY A 38 20.79 -19.00 -13.32
C GLY A 38 20.47 -19.93 -12.16
N PRO A 39 19.45 -20.81 -12.31
CA PRO A 39 19.17 -21.84 -11.32
C PRO A 39 20.39 -22.71 -11.03
N GLY A 40 20.64 -23.00 -9.74
CA GLY A 40 21.84 -23.67 -9.25
C GLY A 40 22.96 -22.73 -8.78
N ASP A 41 22.79 -21.40 -8.97
CA ASP A 41 23.75 -20.41 -8.49
C ASP A 41 23.32 -19.76 -7.13
N GLU A 42 22.38 -20.37 -6.39
CA GLU A 42 21.76 -19.74 -5.19
C GLU A 42 22.79 -19.27 -4.17
N THR A 43 23.84 -20.07 -3.91
CA THR A 43 24.93 -19.69 -3.01
C THR A 43 25.68 -18.44 -3.51
N LYS A 44 25.99 -18.40 -4.79
CA LYS A 44 26.70 -17.26 -5.41
C LYS A 44 25.80 -16.00 -5.42
N ILE A 45 24.50 -16.18 -5.62
CA ILE A 45 23.53 -15.09 -5.55
C ILE A 45 23.50 -14.51 -4.15
N ALA A 46 23.39 -15.35 -3.12
CA ALA A 46 23.40 -14.91 -1.72
C ALA A 46 24.70 -14.19 -1.35
N GLU A 47 25.85 -14.70 -1.77
CA GLU A 47 27.14 -14.02 -1.61
C GLU A 47 27.20 -12.68 -2.36
N ALA A 48 26.67 -12.64 -3.60
CA ALA A 48 26.62 -11.41 -4.39
C ALA A 48 25.78 -10.35 -3.68
N PHE A 49 24.60 -10.68 -3.16
CA PHE A 49 23.74 -9.74 -2.41
C PHE A 49 24.46 -9.13 -1.22
N LEU A 50 25.27 -9.90 -0.49
CA LEU A 50 26.03 -9.43 0.68
C LEU A 50 27.27 -8.60 0.30
N THR A 51 27.80 -8.77 -0.90
CA THR A 51 29.09 -8.18 -1.31
C THR A 51 28.97 -7.15 -2.44
N LEU A 52 27.73 -6.76 -2.81
CA LEU A 52 27.47 -5.74 -3.83
C LEU A 52 28.24 -4.46 -3.55
N LYS A 53 28.72 -3.87 -4.61
CA LYS A 53 29.35 -2.54 -4.61
C LYS A 53 28.44 -1.52 -5.27
N ASP A 54 28.71 -0.26 -5.06
CA ASP A 54 28.01 0.84 -5.73
C ASP A 54 27.97 0.64 -7.25
N SER A 55 26.82 0.97 -7.85
CA SER A 55 26.56 0.85 -9.28
C SER A 55 26.64 -0.59 -9.79
N SER A 56 25.96 -1.50 -9.09
CA SER A 56 25.86 -2.93 -9.46
C SER A 56 24.46 -3.30 -9.91
N SER A 57 24.37 -4.18 -10.90
CA SER A 57 23.12 -4.83 -11.30
C SER A 57 23.25 -6.36 -11.25
N ILE A 58 22.19 -7.02 -10.81
CA ILE A 58 22.02 -8.48 -10.84
C ILE A 58 20.86 -8.80 -11.76
N PHE A 59 21.09 -9.65 -12.75
CA PHE A 59 20.05 -10.24 -13.56
C PHE A 59 19.90 -11.73 -13.22
N LEU A 60 18.67 -12.15 -12.86
CA LEU A 60 18.32 -13.52 -12.57
C LEU A 60 17.54 -14.09 -13.76
N LYS A 61 18.09 -15.13 -14.37
CA LYS A 61 17.46 -15.83 -15.49
C LYS A 61 16.15 -16.47 -15.06
N GLU A 62 15.39 -16.96 -16.03
CA GLU A 62 14.19 -17.75 -15.80
C GLU A 62 14.50 -18.98 -14.93
N GLY A 63 13.67 -19.23 -13.91
CA GLY A 63 13.76 -20.37 -13.02
C GLY A 63 13.25 -20.05 -11.60
N THR A 64 13.21 -21.10 -10.78
CA THR A 64 12.88 -21.01 -9.36
C THR A 64 14.14 -21.19 -8.52
N TYR A 65 14.36 -20.24 -7.62
CA TYR A 65 15.52 -20.17 -6.73
C TYR A 65 15.05 -20.30 -5.29
N LYS A 66 15.71 -21.12 -4.47
CA LYS A 66 15.38 -21.28 -3.06
C LYS A 66 16.37 -20.56 -2.18
N PHE A 67 15.86 -19.74 -1.26
CA PHE A 67 16.69 -18.99 -0.33
C PHE A 67 16.16 -19.07 1.10
N ASP A 68 17.05 -18.88 2.07
CA ASP A 68 16.68 -18.53 3.43
C ASP A 68 16.31 -17.03 3.51
N ASN A 69 17.26 -16.17 3.16
CA ASN A 69 17.06 -14.74 3.05
C ASN A 69 18.12 -14.12 2.13
N LEU A 70 17.83 -12.91 1.66
CA LEU A 70 18.77 -12.10 0.87
C LEU A 70 18.88 -10.72 1.51
N SER A 71 20.09 -10.18 1.61
CA SER A 71 20.32 -8.87 2.22
C SER A 71 21.23 -7.98 1.41
N ILE A 72 20.85 -6.70 1.27
CA ILE A 72 21.65 -5.63 0.64
C ILE A 72 21.71 -4.47 1.64
N ALA A 73 22.87 -3.92 1.91
CA ALA A 73 22.99 -2.78 2.80
C ALA A 73 24.11 -1.81 2.41
N GLN A 74 23.90 -0.52 2.71
CA GLN A 74 24.90 0.55 2.66
C GLN A 74 25.63 0.70 1.33
N VAL A 75 24.88 0.59 0.23
CA VAL A 75 25.40 0.74 -1.14
C VAL A 75 24.51 1.72 -1.93
N LYS A 76 24.97 2.10 -3.11
CA LYS A 76 24.26 3.06 -3.96
C LYS A 76 24.08 2.51 -5.38
N HIS A 77 22.95 2.87 -6.00
CA HIS A 77 22.64 2.57 -7.38
C HIS A 77 22.69 1.06 -7.67
N ILE A 78 21.70 0.36 -7.13
CA ILE A 78 21.55 -1.11 -7.22
C ILE A 78 20.29 -1.46 -8.01
N ARG A 79 20.44 -2.41 -8.92
CA ARG A 79 19.31 -3.00 -9.64
C ARG A 79 19.30 -4.53 -9.53
N ILE A 80 18.16 -5.06 -9.14
CA ILE A 80 17.85 -6.48 -9.15
C ILE A 80 16.76 -6.73 -10.18
N GLU A 81 17.03 -7.58 -11.14
CA GLU A 81 16.14 -7.82 -12.28
C GLU A 81 15.95 -9.30 -12.52
N GLY A 82 14.68 -9.72 -12.69
CA GLY A 82 14.30 -11.06 -13.16
C GLY A 82 13.87 -11.05 -14.63
N ALA A 83 13.70 -12.23 -15.20
CA ALA A 83 13.24 -12.40 -16.59
C ALA A 83 11.74 -12.11 -16.78
N GLY A 84 11.01 -11.84 -15.69
CA GLY A 84 9.57 -11.56 -15.66
C GLY A 84 8.90 -12.20 -14.43
N PRO A 85 7.75 -11.65 -13.97
CA PRO A 85 7.07 -12.16 -12.77
C PRO A 85 6.71 -13.64 -12.87
N ASP A 86 6.31 -14.12 -14.05
CA ASP A 86 5.95 -15.52 -14.27
C ASP A 86 7.14 -16.43 -14.57
N LYS A 87 8.34 -15.89 -14.66
CA LYS A 87 9.54 -16.60 -15.11
C LYS A 87 10.61 -16.74 -14.04
N THR A 88 10.83 -15.71 -13.22
CA THR A 88 11.83 -15.72 -12.15
C THR A 88 11.13 -15.74 -10.81
N VAL A 89 11.31 -16.80 -10.04
CA VAL A 89 10.68 -17.00 -8.73
C VAL A 89 11.73 -17.16 -7.66
N LEU A 90 11.71 -16.31 -6.64
CA LEU A 90 12.49 -16.46 -5.42
C LEU A 90 11.59 -17.07 -4.34
N ASP A 91 11.82 -18.30 -4.01
CA ASP A 91 11.02 -19.13 -3.08
C ASP A 91 11.71 -19.19 -1.71
N PHE A 92 11.07 -18.61 -0.70
CA PHE A 92 11.52 -18.57 0.68
C PHE A 92 10.77 -19.59 1.57
N SER A 93 10.01 -20.52 1.00
CA SER A 93 9.20 -21.50 1.76
C SER A 93 10.02 -22.39 2.71
N SER A 94 11.30 -22.60 2.40
CA SER A 94 12.24 -23.34 3.23
C SER A 94 13.03 -22.47 4.23
N GLN A 95 12.68 -21.19 4.36
CA GLN A 95 13.38 -20.25 5.23
C GLN A 95 13.46 -20.77 6.67
N SER A 96 14.68 -20.89 7.20
CA SER A 96 14.94 -21.34 8.57
C SER A 96 15.24 -20.17 9.51
N GLN A 97 15.85 -19.11 8.99
CA GLN A 97 16.30 -17.93 9.73
C GLN A 97 15.85 -16.63 9.02
N GLY A 98 15.92 -15.54 9.77
CA GLY A 98 15.54 -14.21 9.27
C GLY A 98 14.04 -13.92 9.39
N GLY A 99 13.68 -12.65 9.29
CA GLY A 99 12.31 -12.16 9.34
C GLY A 99 11.79 -11.70 7.98
N GLU A 100 12.64 -11.66 6.96
CA GLU A 100 12.27 -11.23 5.62
C GLU A 100 12.84 -12.16 4.55
N GLY A 101 12.19 -12.21 3.39
CA GLY A 101 12.74 -12.85 2.20
C GLY A 101 13.90 -12.02 1.64
N ILE A 102 13.62 -10.74 1.32
CA ILE A 102 14.65 -9.77 0.92
C ILE A 102 14.66 -8.60 1.90
N ARG A 103 15.84 -8.27 2.42
CA ARG A 103 16.08 -7.06 3.22
C ARG A 103 16.97 -6.10 2.47
N VAL A 104 16.55 -4.84 2.36
CA VAL A 104 17.35 -3.73 1.80
C VAL A 104 17.43 -2.63 2.85
N THR A 105 18.64 -2.20 3.21
CA THR A 105 18.84 -1.21 4.27
C THR A 105 19.86 -0.16 3.85
N ASP A 106 19.48 1.12 4.00
CA ASP A 106 20.36 2.27 3.75
C ASP A 106 20.96 2.25 2.34
N VAL A 107 20.09 2.14 1.32
CA VAL A 107 20.47 2.13 -0.09
C VAL A 107 19.94 3.39 -0.79
N ASN A 108 20.82 4.10 -1.49
CA ASN A 108 20.41 5.25 -2.31
C ASN A 108 20.38 4.86 -3.79
N GLY A 109 19.17 4.80 -4.36
CA GLY A 109 18.94 4.29 -5.71
C GLY A 109 18.87 2.77 -5.72
N PHE A 110 17.73 2.23 -5.28
CA PHE A 110 17.42 0.80 -5.32
C PHE A 110 16.31 0.55 -6.31
N SER A 111 16.49 -0.43 -7.18
CA SER A 111 15.42 -0.92 -8.04
C SER A 111 15.33 -2.43 -8.04
N ILE A 112 14.09 -2.95 -8.02
CA ILE A 112 13.78 -4.37 -8.18
C ILE A 112 12.61 -4.54 -9.13
N HIS A 113 12.74 -5.44 -10.12
CA HIS A 113 11.65 -5.69 -11.04
C HIS A 113 11.66 -7.08 -11.68
N GLY A 114 10.50 -7.47 -12.25
CA GLY A 114 10.37 -8.59 -13.15
C GLY A 114 10.55 -9.95 -12.49
N MET A 115 10.00 -10.15 -11.28
CA MET A 115 10.08 -11.44 -10.57
C MET A 115 8.93 -11.67 -9.60
N THR A 116 8.82 -12.90 -9.10
CA THR A 116 7.95 -13.28 -7.99
C THR A 116 8.77 -13.58 -6.74
N LEU A 117 8.38 -13.00 -5.62
CA LEU A 117 8.84 -13.36 -4.27
C LEU A 117 7.75 -14.19 -3.60
N LYS A 118 8.12 -15.29 -2.96
CA LYS A 118 7.14 -16.26 -2.48
C LYS A 118 7.45 -16.83 -1.11
N ASP A 119 6.42 -16.91 -0.26
CA ASP A 119 6.35 -17.74 0.94
C ASP A 119 7.46 -17.52 1.99
N SER A 120 7.84 -16.27 2.29
CA SER A 120 8.71 -15.99 3.43
C SER A 120 7.99 -16.16 4.77
N LYS A 121 8.75 -16.42 5.85
CA LYS A 121 8.18 -16.51 7.21
C LYS A 121 7.71 -15.16 7.78
N GLY A 122 8.40 -14.09 7.42
CA GLY A 122 8.04 -12.73 7.76
C GLY A 122 7.71 -11.92 6.51
N ASP A 123 8.22 -10.71 6.36
CA ASP A 123 7.93 -9.87 5.19
C ASP A 123 8.58 -10.44 3.92
N LEU A 124 7.93 -10.29 2.75
CA LEU A 124 8.55 -10.78 1.50
C LEU A 124 9.70 -9.88 1.06
N ILE A 125 9.48 -8.57 1.02
CA ILE A 125 10.55 -7.61 0.81
C ILE A 125 10.41 -6.40 1.73
N LYS A 126 11.42 -6.15 2.56
CA LYS A 126 11.52 -4.97 3.41
C LYS A 126 12.63 -4.04 2.94
N ILE A 127 12.28 -2.80 2.68
CA ILE A 127 13.21 -1.76 2.26
C ILE A 127 13.19 -0.66 3.33
N ASN A 128 14.30 -0.50 4.04
CA ASN A 128 14.39 0.37 5.20
C ASN A 128 15.42 1.47 4.98
N LYS A 129 15.11 2.72 5.41
CA LYS A 129 16.01 3.88 5.39
C LYS A 129 16.68 4.13 4.03
N SER A 130 15.96 3.85 2.95
CA SER A 130 16.48 3.93 1.58
C SER A 130 15.85 5.06 0.79
N GLN A 131 16.51 5.49 -0.30
CA GLN A 131 16.05 6.61 -1.12
C GLN A 131 16.02 6.24 -2.59
N LYS A 132 15.13 6.89 -3.36
CA LYS A 132 14.97 6.64 -4.80
C LYS A 132 14.74 5.15 -5.05
N VAL A 133 13.68 4.64 -4.40
CA VAL A 133 13.29 3.23 -4.45
C VAL A 133 12.30 3.03 -5.58
N VAL A 134 12.54 2.05 -6.44
CA VAL A 134 11.67 1.69 -7.56
C VAL A 134 11.36 0.19 -7.50
N ILE A 135 10.09 -0.15 -7.37
CA ILE A 135 9.60 -1.53 -7.31
C ILE A 135 8.57 -1.68 -8.43
N THR A 136 8.88 -2.48 -9.44
CA THR A 136 7.98 -2.61 -10.59
C THR A 136 7.87 -4.05 -11.07
N TYR A 137 6.69 -4.45 -11.56
CA TYR A 137 6.44 -5.79 -12.06
C TYR A 137 6.89 -6.88 -11.08
N LEU A 138 6.62 -6.66 -9.79
CA LEU A 138 6.93 -7.59 -8.72
C LEU A 138 5.63 -8.27 -8.25
N ASN A 139 5.60 -9.60 -8.26
CA ASN A 139 4.60 -10.37 -7.54
C ASN A 139 5.17 -10.73 -6.17
N ALA A 140 4.46 -10.38 -5.11
CA ALA A 140 4.83 -10.71 -3.73
C ALA A 140 3.67 -11.49 -3.10
N ILE A 141 3.83 -12.82 -2.96
CA ILE A 141 2.72 -13.73 -2.69
C ILE A 141 3.03 -14.76 -1.61
N TRP A 142 2.04 -15.06 -0.79
CA TRP A 142 1.99 -16.28 0.00
C TRP A 142 1.01 -17.28 -0.62
N SER A 143 1.37 -18.54 -0.61
CA SER A 143 0.54 -19.65 -1.12
C SER A 143 -0.70 -19.86 -0.27
N VAL A 144 -0.67 -19.46 1.01
CA VAL A 144 -1.81 -19.43 1.93
C VAL A 144 -2.11 -17.98 2.32
N SER A 145 -3.35 -17.71 2.71
CA SER A 145 -3.78 -16.39 3.17
C SER A 145 -4.44 -16.55 4.53
N ASP A 146 -3.61 -16.63 5.56
CA ASP A 146 -4.03 -16.81 6.95
C ASP A 146 -3.01 -16.21 7.93
N SER A 147 -3.25 -16.35 9.22
CA SER A 147 -2.38 -15.80 10.27
C SER A 147 -0.97 -16.39 10.33
N THR A 148 -0.66 -17.42 9.55
CA THR A 148 0.69 -18.00 9.43
C THR A 148 1.53 -17.30 8.35
N SER A 149 0.90 -16.56 7.46
CA SER A 149 1.59 -15.74 6.45
C SER A 149 2.43 -14.64 7.08
N GLY A 150 3.39 -14.11 6.36
CA GLY A 150 4.16 -12.94 6.79
C GLY A 150 3.31 -11.66 6.90
N GLY A 151 3.84 -10.62 7.51
CA GLY A 151 3.13 -9.38 7.74
C GLY A 151 2.90 -8.60 6.46
N TYR A 152 3.98 -8.19 5.81
CA TYR A 152 3.93 -7.28 4.67
C TYR A 152 4.53 -7.91 3.41
N ALA A 153 3.80 -7.80 2.28
CA ALA A 153 4.33 -8.35 1.03
C ALA A 153 5.35 -7.38 0.39
N ILE A 154 5.01 -6.11 0.25
CA ILE A 154 5.91 -5.04 -0.24
C ILE A 154 5.99 -3.97 0.84
N TYR A 155 7.16 -3.78 1.46
CA TYR A 155 7.33 -3.02 2.70
C TYR A 155 8.47 -1.99 2.65
N PRO A 156 8.34 -0.84 1.96
CA PRO A 156 9.21 0.31 2.18
C PRO A 156 8.82 1.04 3.47
N VAL A 157 9.83 1.30 4.32
CA VAL A 157 9.67 2.03 5.59
C VAL A 157 10.84 2.97 5.85
N MET A 158 10.57 4.16 6.38
CA MET A 158 11.56 5.23 6.58
C MET A 158 12.32 5.58 5.30
N CYS A 159 11.64 5.52 4.17
CA CYS A 159 12.22 5.73 2.85
C CYS A 159 11.94 7.15 2.34
N LYS A 160 12.55 7.47 1.19
CA LYS A 160 12.28 8.72 0.47
C LYS A 160 12.24 8.48 -1.04
N ASN A 161 11.24 9.09 -1.71
CA ASN A 161 11.01 8.95 -3.15
C ASN A 161 10.84 7.48 -3.56
N VAL A 162 9.68 6.91 -3.20
CA VAL A 162 9.32 5.51 -3.47
C VAL A 162 8.33 5.44 -4.63
N LEU A 163 8.59 4.59 -5.60
CA LEU A 163 7.65 4.20 -6.66
C LEU A 163 7.36 2.70 -6.54
N ILE A 164 6.08 2.35 -6.43
CA ILE A 164 5.56 0.97 -6.53
C ILE A 164 4.58 0.95 -7.69
N GLU A 165 4.88 0.20 -8.73
CA GLU A 165 4.11 0.22 -9.97
C GLU A 165 3.97 -1.15 -10.60
N ASN A 166 2.78 -1.48 -11.14
CA ASN A 166 2.50 -2.75 -11.81
C ASN A 166 2.85 -3.98 -10.95
N CYS A 167 2.62 -3.89 -9.64
CA CYS A 167 2.92 -4.95 -8.69
C CYS A 167 1.65 -5.71 -8.29
N TYR A 168 1.84 -6.96 -7.85
CA TYR A 168 0.79 -7.80 -7.29
C TYR A 168 1.18 -8.29 -5.90
N ALA A 169 0.30 -8.11 -4.91
CA ALA A 169 0.52 -8.52 -3.52
C ALA A 169 -0.61 -9.42 -3.03
N GLN A 170 -0.27 -10.58 -2.45
CA GLN A 170 -1.28 -11.54 -2.00
C GLN A 170 -0.89 -12.24 -0.70
N GLY A 171 -1.88 -12.41 0.18
CA GLY A 171 -1.81 -13.32 1.32
C GLY A 171 -1.17 -12.73 2.57
N ALA A 172 -0.88 -11.45 2.62
CA ALA A 172 -0.28 -10.78 3.78
C ALA A 172 -1.21 -10.80 4.98
N SER A 173 -0.69 -11.20 6.15
CA SER A 173 -1.44 -11.18 7.41
C SER A 173 -1.52 -9.78 8.03
N ASP A 174 -1.01 -8.78 7.34
CA ASP A 174 -1.12 -7.36 7.61
C ASP A 174 -1.44 -6.62 6.30
N ALA A 175 -0.50 -6.01 5.61
CA ALA A 175 -0.78 -5.31 4.36
C ALA A 175 -0.07 -5.92 3.15
N GLY A 176 -0.80 -6.01 2.02
CA GLY A 176 -0.21 -6.40 0.74
C GLY A 176 0.84 -5.39 0.29
N ILE A 177 0.49 -4.12 0.27
CA ILE A 177 1.41 -3.02 0.00
C ILE A 177 1.40 -2.09 1.22
N TYR A 178 2.53 -1.96 1.88
CA TYR A 178 2.69 -1.03 3.00
C TYR A 178 3.74 0.02 2.66
N VAL A 179 3.42 1.28 2.92
CA VAL A 179 4.37 2.40 2.84
C VAL A 179 4.31 3.15 4.17
N GLY A 180 5.35 3.03 4.98
CA GLY A 180 5.37 3.62 6.32
C GLY A 180 6.50 4.61 6.53
N GLN A 181 6.23 5.66 7.32
CA GLN A 181 7.20 6.68 7.74
C GLN A 181 8.08 7.17 6.59
N THR A 182 7.46 7.34 5.41
CA THR A 182 8.14 7.64 4.15
C THR A 182 7.78 9.06 3.68
N ASP A 183 8.70 9.73 2.99
CA ASP A 183 8.43 11.00 2.32
C ASP A 183 8.47 10.82 0.81
N SER A 184 7.38 11.21 0.16
CA SER A 184 7.17 11.11 -1.29
C SER A 184 7.06 9.67 -1.80
N ALA A 185 5.83 9.19 -1.91
CA ALA A 185 5.52 7.86 -2.42
C ALA A 185 4.48 7.89 -3.55
N VAL A 186 4.65 7.00 -4.51
CA VAL A 186 3.65 6.72 -5.55
C VAL A 186 3.36 5.23 -5.58
N VAL A 187 2.07 4.86 -5.46
CA VAL A 187 1.57 3.49 -5.64
C VAL A 187 0.55 3.52 -6.76
N ARG A 188 0.84 2.85 -7.87
CA ARG A 188 -0.06 2.89 -9.03
C ARG A 188 -0.06 1.60 -9.85
N ASN A 189 -1.17 1.36 -10.55
CA ASN A 189 -1.36 0.17 -11.42
C ASN A 189 -1.08 -1.16 -10.68
N CYS A 190 -1.26 -1.17 -9.37
CA CYS A 190 -1.02 -2.34 -8.53
C CYS A 190 -2.31 -3.09 -8.22
N LYS A 191 -2.16 -4.37 -7.87
CA LYS A 191 -3.25 -5.21 -7.38
C LYS A 191 -2.89 -5.80 -6.03
N ALA A 192 -3.87 -5.82 -5.11
CA ALA A 192 -3.71 -6.47 -3.82
C ALA A 192 -4.94 -7.32 -3.51
N TYR A 193 -4.71 -8.61 -3.23
CA TYR A 193 -5.76 -9.61 -3.09
C TYR A 193 -5.54 -10.54 -1.91
N LYS A 194 -6.59 -10.84 -1.15
CA LYS A 194 -6.54 -11.74 0.01
C LYS A 194 -5.49 -11.37 1.06
N ASN A 195 -5.37 -10.08 1.37
CA ASN A 195 -4.59 -9.57 2.48
C ASN A 195 -5.52 -9.10 3.61
N VAL A 196 -5.01 -8.78 4.79
CA VAL A 196 -5.81 -8.07 5.77
C VAL A 196 -6.06 -6.65 5.27
N ALA A 197 -5.04 -5.88 4.93
CA ALA A 197 -5.19 -4.64 4.20
C ALA A 197 -4.65 -4.78 2.76
N GLY A 198 -5.39 -4.28 1.77
CA GLY A 198 -4.88 -4.26 0.39
C GLY A 198 -3.66 -3.36 0.27
N CYS A 199 -3.79 -2.12 0.71
CA CYS A 199 -2.70 -1.16 0.81
C CYS A 199 -2.82 -0.35 2.11
N GLU A 200 -1.68 0.01 2.67
CA GLU A 200 -1.59 0.87 3.86
C GLU A 200 -0.55 1.97 3.64
N ILE A 201 -0.96 3.20 3.92
CA ILE A 201 -0.10 4.38 3.96
C ILE A 201 -0.08 4.86 5.41
N GLU A 202 1.04 4.61 6.12
CA GLU A 202 1.16 4.87 7.55
C GLU A 202 2.23 5.94 7.83
N ASN A 203 1.86 6.98 8.56
CA ASN A 203 2.76 8.10 8.92
C ASN A 203 3.64 8.56 7.75
N THR A 204 3.07 8.57 6.56
CA THR A 204 3.76 8.87 5.30
C THR A 204 3.27 10.19 4.73
N SER A 205 4.17 11.03 4.29
CA SER A 205 3.86 12.33 3.70
C SER A 205 4.02 12.33 2.18
N ASN A 206 3.21 13.17 1.50
CA ASN A 206 3.27 13.38 0.06
C ASN A 206 3.07 12.08 -0.76
N ALA A 207 2.07 11.28 -0.39
CA ALA A 207 1.77 10.04 -1.11
C ALA A 207 0.67 10.23 -2.17
N GLN A 208 0.84 9.56 -3.30
CA GLN A 208 -0.19 9.41 -4.33
C GLN A 208 -0.48 7.92 -4.56
N VAL A 209 -1.76 7.54 -4.44
CA VAL A 209 -2.23 6.17 -4.63
C VAL A 209 -3.31 6.21 -5.71
N TYR A 210 -3.04 5.69 -6.90
CA TYR A 210 -3.98 5.84 -8.01
C TYR A 210 -3.91 4.71 -9.03
N ASP A 211 -5.02 4.50 -9.76
CA ASP A 211 -5.18 3.48 -10.78
C ASP A 211 -4.88 2.06 -10.26
N ASN A 212 -5.20 1.79 -8.98
CA ASN A 212 -4.98 0.49 -8.34
C ASN A 212 -6.29 -0.30 -8.23
N ASP A 213 -6.17 -1.61 -8.04
CA ASP A 213 -7.24 -2.57 -7.88
C ASP A 213 -7.02 -3.39 -6.60
N PHE A 214 -7.69 -3.00 -5.49
CA PHE A 214 -7.54 -3.64 -4.17
C PHE A 214 -8.84 -4.34 -3.79
N TYR A 215 -8.84 -5.68 -3.84
CA TYR A 215 -10.06 -6.47 -3.74
C TYR A 215 -9.90 -7.78 -2.98
N GLY A 216 -11.01 -8.27 -2.43
CA GLY A 216 -11.02 -9.54 -1.70
C GLY A 216 -10.08 -9.53 -0.49
N ASN A 217 -9.83 -8.37 0.12
CA ASN A 217 -9.12 -8.22 1.37
C ASN A 217 -10.12 -8.09 2.54
N THR A 218 -9.64 -7.97 3.77
CA THR A 218 -10.49 -7.57 4.91
C THR A 218 -10.85 -6.09 4.80
N ALA A 219 -9.85 -5.25 4.48
CA ALA A 219 -10.00 -3.83 4.19
C ALA A 219 -9.26 -3.47 2.90
N GLY A 220 -9.83 -2.57 2.09
CA GLY A 220 -9.23 -2.20 0.81
C GLY A 220 -8.01 -1.29 0.96
N PHE A 221 -8.19 -0.15 1.63
CA PHE A 221 -7.17 0.87 1.77
C PHE A 221 -7.18 1.53 3.15
N LEU A 222 -6.01 1.63 3.77
CA LEU A 222 -5.82 2.24 5.08
C LEU A 222 -4.90 3.46 4.97
N ILE A 223 -5.27 4.56 5.60
CA ILE A 223 -4.46 5.78 5.73
C ILE A 223 -4.37 6.09 7.22
N PHE A 224 -3.24 5.79 7.82
CA PHE A 224 -3.06 5.85 9.27
C PHE A 224 -1.96 6.83 9.66
N ASP A 225 -2.24 7.60 10.71
CA ASP A 225 -1.22 8.21 11.55
C ASP A 225 -1.28 7.57 12.92
N LEU A 226 -0.22 6.89 13.30
CA LEU A 226 -0.10 6.19 14.57
C LEU A 226 0.88 6.92 15.51
N PRO A 227 0.67 6.83 16.83
CA PRO A 227 1.59 7.40 17.81
C PRO A 227 2.93 6.64 17.85
N ASP A 228 3.90 7.24 18.50
CA ASP A 228 5.20 6.65 18.80
C ASP A 228 6.06 6.31 17.55
N LEU A 229 5.73 6.89 16.40
CA LEU A 229 6.48 6.77 15.15
C LEU A 229 7.35 8.00 14.88
N SER A 230 8.30 7.88 13.95
CA SER A 230 9.37 8.87 13.73
C SER A 230 8.92 10.15 13.03
N GLN A 231 7.74 10.13 12.39
CA GLN A 231 7.20 11.28 11.68
C GLN A 231 5.67 11.22 11.63
N ARG A 232 5.06 12.36 11.34
CA ARG A 232 3.65 12.49 11.00
C ARG A 232 3.47 12.30 9.50
N GLY A 233 2.34 11.69 9.11
CA GLY A 233 1.90 11.62 7.73
C GLY A 233 1.11 12.86 7.28
N GLY A 234 0.68 12.85 6.02
CA GLY A 234 -0.19 13.87 5.45
C GLY A 234 0.05 14.11 3.98
N HIS A 235 -0.80 14.95 3.36
CA HIS A 235 -0.79 15.22 1.93
C HIS A 235 -0.90 13.96 1.08
N VAL A 236 -1.87 13.07 1.45
CA VAL A 236 -2.15 11.84 0.73
C VAL A 236 -3.31 12.07 -0.24
N LYS A 237 -3.09 11.73 -1.51
CA LYS A 237 -4.13 11.72 -2.55
C LYS A 237 -4.39 10.31 -3.03
N ALA A 238 -5.65 9.87 -2.95
CA ALA A 238 -6.06 8.59 -3.51
C ALA A 238 -7.18 8.81 -4.54
N TYR A 239 -6.93 8.40 -5.78
CA TYR A 239 -7.84 8.67 -6.88
C TYR A 239 -7.79 7.60 -7.97
N ASN A 240 -8.90 7.45 -8.70
CA ASN A 240 -9.08 6.48 -9.77
C ASN A 240 -8.82 5.02 -9.33
N ASN A 241 -8.88 4.71 -8.03
CA ASN A 241 -8.70 3.35 -7.56
C ASN A 241 -10.03 2.60 -7.58
N HIS A 242 -9.94 1.27 -7.63
CA HIS A 242 -11.05 0.37 -7.42
C HIS A 242 -10.83 -0.42 -6.12
N PHE A 243 -11.59 -0.08 -5.07
CA PHE A 243 -11.62 -0.78 -3.80
C PHE A 243 -12.89 -1.60 -3.75
N HIS A 244 -12.82 -2.93 -3.88
CA HIS A 244 -14.04 -3.72 -4.00
C HIS A 244 -13.98 -5.10 -3.37
N ASP A 245 -15.14 -5.57 -2.96
CA ASP A 245 -15.33 -6.91 -2.41
C ASP A 245 -14.38 -7.23 -1.22
N ASN A 246 -13.96 -6.22 -0.45
CA ASN A 246 -13.05 -6.39 0.67
C ASN A 246 -13.82 -6.88 1.91
N ASN A 247 -14.32 -8.10 1.87
CA ASN A 247 -15.23 -8.69 2.85
C ASN A 247 -14.64 -9.90 3.58
N GLU A 248 -13.34 -10.18 3.38
CA GLU A 248 -12.67 -11.33 3.99
C GLU A 248 -12.58 -11.18 5.51
N ARG A 249 -12.61 -12.31 6.20
CA ARG A 249 -12.33 -12.34 7.64
C ARG A 249 -10.97 -11.72 7.93
N ASN A 250 -10.88 -10.94 9.00
CA ASN A 250 -9.60 -10.44 9.47
C ASN A 250 -8.77 -11.61 10.05
N PHE A 251 -7.65 -11.89 9.41
CA PHE A 251 -6.74 -12.97 9.79
C PHE A 251 -5.36 -12.46 10.25
N ALA A 252 -5.30 -11.20 10.70
CA ALA A 252 -4.06 -10.64 11.26
C ALA A 252 -3.48 -11.56 12.34
N LYS A 253 -2.14 -11.56 12.46
CA LYS A 253 -1.44 -12.40 13.45
C LYS A 253 -1.93 -12.12 14.86
N ALA A 254 -1.97 -13.15 15.68
CA ALA A 254 -2.19 -13.01 17.12
C ALA A 254 -1.13 -12.04 17.70
N GLY A 255 -1.60 -11.01 18.40
CA GLY A 255 -0.75 -9.89 18.83
C GLY A 255 -1.14 -8.58 18.11
N SER A 256 -1.44 -8.61 16.82
CA SER A 256 -2.08 -7.48 16.13
C SER A 256 -3.47 -7.17 16.67
N PHE A 257 -4.20 -8.20 17.15
CA PHE A 257 -5.48 -8.03 17.85
C PHE A 257 -5.33 -7.53 19.30
N GLY A 258 -4.18 -7.75 19.93
CA GLY A 258 -3.86 -7.23 21.27
C GLY A 258 -3.23 -5.85 21.25
N SER A 259 -2.83 -5.36 20.08
CA SER A 259 -2.37 -3.99 19.90
C SER A 259 -3.57 -3.06 19.79
N THR A 260 -3.60 -2.00 20.59
CA THR A 260 -4.61 -0.96 20.49
C THR A 260 -4.67 -0.34 19.09
N TRP A 261 -3.52 -0.30 18.39
CA TRP A 261 -3.32 0.41 17.12
C TRP A 261 -3.08 -0.51 15.90
N GLY A 262 -3.27 -1.81 16.03
CA GLY A 262 -2.94 -2.76 14.96
C GLY A 262 -4.02 -2.91 13.90
N VAL A 263 -3.61 -3.40 12.70
CA VAL A 263 -4.49 -3.75 11.57
C VAL A 263 -5.56 -4.76 11.94
N GLY A 264 -5.37 -5.51 13.02
CA GLY A 264 -6.37 -6.40 13.59
C GLY A 264 -7.69 -5.71 13.98
N ASN A 265 -7.72 -4.38 14.09
CA ASN A 265 -8.92 -3.59 14.33
C ASN A 265 -9.71 -3.24 13.05
N ALA A 266 -9.16 -3.48 11.87
CA ALA A 266 -9.86 -3.24 10.61
C ALA A 266 -11.04 -4.22 10.46
N ALA A 267 -12.25 -3.69 10.40
CA ALA A 267 -13.46 -4.50 10.28
C ALA A 267 -13.55 -5.17 8.90
N PRO A 268 -13.95 -6.44 8.82
CA PRO A 268 -14.31 -7.06 7.54
C PRO A 268 -15.34 -6.23 6.80
N GLY A 269 -15.11 -5.97 5.51
CA GLY A 269 -16.02 -5.16 4.71
C GLY A 269 -15.71 -3.66 4.70
N SER A 270 -14.50 -3.26 5.09
CA SER A 270 -14.06 -1.87 5.02
C SER A 270 -13.46 -1.53 3.65
N GLY A 271 -13.98 -0.49 2.99
CA GLY A 271 -13.41 0.02 1.74
C GLY A 271 -12.14 0.85 2.00
N VAL A 272 -12.30 2.03 2.58
CA VAL A 272 -11.23 2.95 2.96
C VAL A 272 -11.37 3.33 4.41
N VAL A 273 -10.28 3.29 5.17
CA VAL A 273 -10.24 3.76 6.57
C VAL A 273 -9.17 4.83 6.73
N ILE A 274 -9.57 5.98 7.25
CA ILE A 274 -8.68 7.09 7.62
C ILE A 274 -8.66 7.16 9.14
N LEU A 275 -7.49 6.94 9.76
CA LEU A 275 -7.30 6.96 11.20
C LEU A 275 -6.27 8.03 11.59
N SER A 276 -6.69 9.03 12.37
CA SER A 276 -5.82 10.12 12.88
C SER A 276 -5.06 10.93 11.80
N ALA A 277 -5.22 10.59 10.54
CA ALA A 277 -4.46 11.19 9.43
C ALA A 277 -5.06 12.52 8.98
N SER A 278 -4.22 13.40 8.42
CA SER A 278 -4.62 14.74 7.99
C SER A 278 -4.16 15.06 6.57
N ASP A 279 -4.78 16.09 5.98
CA ASP A 279 -4.48 16.55 4.61
C ASP A 279 -4.71 15.46 3.55
N ILE A 280 -5.88 14.84 3.58
CA ILE A 280 -6.24 13.70 2.73
C ILE A 280 -7.24 14.14 1.66
N GLU A 281 -7.02 13.72 0.42
CA GLU A 281 -7.96 13.91 -0.69
C GLU A 281 -8.31 12.56 -1.33
N LEU A 282 -9.60 12.17 -1.26
CA LEU A 282 -10.16 10.96 -1.86
C LEU A 282 -11.13 11.34 -2.98
N TYR A 283 -10.80 11.03 -4.22
CA TYR A 283 -11.66 11.41 -5.35
C TYR A 283 -11.59 10.45 -6.55
N ASN A 284 -12.66 10.40 -7.33
CA ASN A 284 -12.79 9.55 -8.50
C ASN A 284 -12.52 8.06 -8.25
N ASN A 285 -12.65 7.57 -7.00
CA ASN A 285 -12.50 6.16 -6.72
C ASN A 285 -13.83 5.43 -6.89
N ARG A 286 -13.75 4.15 -7.23
CA ARG A 286 -14.86 3.21 -7.17
C ARG A 286 -14.72 2.37 -5.90
N ILE A 287 -15.67 2.51 -4.98
CA ILE A 287 -15.66 1.85 -3.66
C ILE A 287 -16.91 0.99 -3.59
N ILE A 288 -16.81 -0.25 -4.07
CA ILE A 288 -17.95 -1.09 -4.41
C ILE A 288 -17.95 -2.38 -3.59
N ASN A 289 -19.11 -2.79 -3.08
CA ASN A 289 -19.30 -4.05 -2.36
C ASN A 289 -18.36 -4.25 -1.16
N ASN A 290 -17.93 -3.17 -0.51
CA ASN A 290 -17.27 -3.23 0.79
C ASN A 290 -18.38 -3.15 1.84
N ASN A 291 -18.81 -4.30 2.37
CA ASN A 291 -20.16 -4.46 2.93
C ASN A 291 -20.30 -4.01 4.40
N SER A 292 -19.29 -3.34 4.96
CA SER A 292 -19.40 -2.71 6.27
C SER A 292 -19.41 -1.18 6.19
N SER A 293 -18.46 -0.60 5.47
CA SER A 293 -18.39 0.84 5.23
C SER A 293 -17.60 1.13 3.96
N ALA A 294 -18.06 2.05 3.12
CA ALA A 294 -17.28 2.47 1.98
C ALA A 294 -16.08 3.33 2.42
N ILE A 295 -16.31 4.34 3.27
CA ILE A 295 -15.27 5.20 3.85
C ILE A 295 -15.54 5.37 5.35
N SER A 296 -14.51 5.14 6.17
CA SER A 296 -14.55 5.44 7.60
C SER A 296 -13.51 6.49 7.96
N VAL A 297 -13.91 7.55 8.65
CA VAL A 297 -13.03 8.59 9.19
C VAL A 297 -13.05 8.47 10.71
N VAL A 298 -11.90 8.16 11.31
CA VAL A 298 -11.79 7.76 12.70
C VAL A 298 -10.66 8.51 13.39
N SER A 299 -10.91 9.02 14.58
CA SER A 299 -9.88 9.63 15.43
C SER A 299 -9.12 8.57 16.23
N GLY A 300 -7.93 8.92 16.70
CA GLY A 300 -7.18 8.10 17.64
C GLY A 300 -7.93 7.86 18.95
N PHE A 301 -8.78 8.80 19.38
CA PHE A 301 -9.61 8.64 20.57
C PHE A 301 -10.65 7.54 20.49
N PHE A 302 -11.07 7.17 19.28
CA PHE A 302 -11.97 6.03 19.08
C PHE A 302 -11.27 4.70 19.38
N ILE A 303 -9.97 4.64 19.14
CA ILE A 303 -9.13 3.45 19.35
C ILE A 303 -8.58 3.45 20.80
N ASP A 304 -8.07 4.59 21.27
CA ASP A 304 -7.50 4.75 22.61
C ASP A 304 -8.06 6.04 23.26
N PRO A 305 -8.90 5.93 24.29
CA PRO A 305 -9.41 7.12 24.99
C PRO A 305 -8.31 8.05 25.53
N ASN A 306 -7.09 7.55 25.71
CA ASN A 306 -5.93 8.32 26.15
C ASN A 306 -5.05 8.84 24.99
N ALA A 307 -5.50 8.75 23.75
CA ALA A 307 -4.73 9.16 22.56
C ALA A 307 -4.19 10.60 22.66
N GLY A 308 -4.93 11.49 23.33
CA GLY A 308 -4.47 12.87 23.57
C GLY A 308 -3.17 12.99 24.39
N ALA A 309 -2.88 12.02 25.25
CA ALA A 309 -1.62 11.99 26.02
C ALA A 309 -0.40 11.63 25.16
N LYS A 310 -0.62 11.08 23.96
CA LYS A 310 0.43 10.73 22.98
C LYS A 310 0.66 11.83 21.94
N MET A 311 -0.11 12.91 21.99
CA MET A 311 -0.04 14.01 21.04
C MET A 311 1.34 14.71 21.14
N ASN A 312 1.98 14.89 19.98
CA ASN A 312 3.27 15.58 19.86
C ASN A 312 3.45 16.07 18.40
N ASP A 313 4.63 16.54 18.03
CA ASP A 313 4.92 17.04 16.68
C ASP A 313 4.78 15.97 15.59
N HIS A 314 4.83 14.70 15.95
CA HIS A 314 4.72 13.54 15.04
C HIS A 314 3.35 12.86 15.09
N TYR A 315 2.47 13.23 15.99
CA TYR A 315 1.16 12.61 16.14
C TYR A 315 0.09 13.56 16.63
N ASP A 316 -1.02 13.61 15.91
CA ASP A 316 -2.26 14.28 16.31
C ASP A 316 -3.40 13.24 16.19
N PRO A 317 -4.12 12.93 17.28
CA PRO A 317 -5.18 11.91 17.23
C PRO A 317 -6.41 12.34 16.44
N ILE A 318 -6.53 13.60 16.03
CA ILE A 318 -7.71 14.11 15.32
C ILE A 318 -7.43 14.15 13.82
N PRO A 319 -8.26 13.49 12.99
CA PRO A 319 -8.20 13.63 11.55
C PRO A 319 -8.62 15.03 11.11
N LYS A 320 -7.84 15.69 10.22
CA LYS A 320 -8.07 17.08 9.79
C LYS A 320 -7.88 17.25 8.29
N ASN A 321 -8.54 18.26 7.72
CA ASN A 321 -8.37 18.64 6.31
C ASN A 321 -8.60 17.43 5.36
N ILE A 322 -9.74 16.76 5.55
CA ILE A 322 -10.10 15.59 4.71
C ILE A 322 -11.11 16.05 3.67
N ARG A 323 -10.81 15.80 2.41
CA ARG A 323 -11.68 16.09 1.28
C ARG A 323 -12.11 14.82 0.57
N ILE A 324 -13.43 14.60 0.49
CA ILE A 324 -14.03 13.42 -0.16
C ILE A 324 -14.98 13.92 -1.25
N HIS A 325 -14.71 13.57 -2.51
CA HIS A 325 -15.54 14.01 -3.62
C HIS A 325 -15.47 13.07 -4.84
N ASP A 326 -16.48 13.10 -5.67
CA ASP A 326 -16.56 12.41 -6.97
C ASP A 326 -16.28 10.90 -6.91
N ASN A 327 -16.52 10.25 -5.76
CA ASN A 327 -16.35 8.80 -5.62
C ASN A 327 -17.66 8.08 -5.96
N GLU A 328 -17.58 6.96 -6.67
CA GLU A 328 -18.67 6.01 -6.81
C GLU A 328 -18.67 5.07 -5.61
N MET A 329 -19.75 5.06 -4.83
CA MET A 329 -19.85 4.22 -3.63
C MET A 329 -21.08 3.33 -3.68
N GLN A 330 -20.90 2.04 -3.36
CA GLN A 330 -21.97 1.07 -3.24
C GLN A 330 -21.59 0.04 -2.17
N VAL A 331 -22.51 -0.28 -1.27
CA VAL A 331 -22.40 -1.38 -0.32
C VAL A 331 -23.41 -2.47 -0.68
N GLY A 332 -23.12 -3.72 -0.34
CA GLY A 332 -24.06 -4.83 -0.53
C GLY A 332 -25.20 -4.80 0.46
N ASP A 333 -26.18 -5.70 0.25
CA ASP A 333 -27.43 -5.75 1.00
C ASP A 333 -27.27 -6.24 2.45
N SER A 334 -26.14 -6.84 2.80
CA SER A 334 -25.87 -7.36 4.15
C SER A 334 -24.41 -7.20 4.54
N PHE A 335 -24.16 -7.18 5.84
CA PHE A 335 -22.79 -7.28 6.35
C PHE A 335 -22.13 -8.61 5.98
N PRO A 336 -20.79 -8.65 5.80
CA PRO A 336 -20.10 -9.93 5.65
C PRO A 336 -20.23 -10.75 6.95
N PRO A 337 -20.37 -12.09 6.88
CA PRO A 337 -20.55 -12.91 8.08
C PRO A 337 -19.50 -12.70 9.17
N ALA A 338 -18.25 -12.47 8.78
CA ALA A 338 -17.14 -12.27 9.71
C ALA A 338 -17.25 -10.99 10.55
N VAL A 339 -18.07 -10.03 10.16
CA VAL A 339 -18.27 -8.77 10.92
C VAL A 339 -18.89 -9.03 12.30
N TYR A 340 -19.74 -10.03 12.40
CA TYR A 340 -20.44 -10.36 13.66
C TYR A 340 -19.53 -11.00 14.72
N GLU A 341 -18.37 -11.48 14.32
CA GLU A 341 -17.34 -12.00 15.22
C GLU A 341 -16.28 -10.95 15.56
N HIS A 342 -16.17 -9.91 14.73
CA HIS A 342 -15.14 -8.88 14.82
C HIS A 342 -15.55 -7.75 15.78
N HIS A 343 -14.61 -7.29 16.64
CA HIS A 343 -14.88 -6.22 17.62
C HIS A 343 -15.42 -4.94 16.97
N THR A 344 -14.65 -4.34 16.06
CA THR A 344 -15.06 -3.12 15.35
C THR A 344 -16.28 -3.37 14.45
N GLY A 345 -16.39 -4.56 13.88
CA GLY A 345 -17.53 -4.96 13.07
C GLY A 345 -18.84 -4.90 13.84
N LYS A 346 -18.86 -5.39 15.09
CA LYS A 346 -20.04 -5.32 15.98
C LYS A 346 -20.48 -3.89 16.26
N ILE A 347 -19.53 -2.94 16.32
CA ILE A 347 -19.84 -1.52 16.48
C ILE A 347 -20.62 -1.02 15.26
N LEU A 348 -20.18 -1.35 14.05
CA LEU A 348 -20.86 -0.94 12.81
C LEU A 348 -22.27 -1.58 12.71
N VAL A 349 -22.42 -2.84 13.07
CA VAL A 349 -23.75 -3.49 13.15
C VAL A 349 -24.66 -2.78 14.16
N GLY A 350 -24.16 -2.49 15.35
CA GLY A 350 -24.91 -1.74 16.37
C GLY A 350 -25.29 -0.32 15.93
N LEU A 351 -24.42 0.35 15.18
CA LEU A 351 -24.70 1.66 14.59
C LEU A 351 -25.86 1.60 13.59
N GLU A 352 -25.87 0.62 12.69
CA GLU A 352 -26.97 0.42 11.73
C GLU A 352 -28.29 0.16 12.45
N GLN A 353 -28.30 -0.72 13.46
CA GLN A 353 -29.48 -1.00 14.27
C GLN A 353 -30.00 0.25 14.98
N GLN A 354 -29.09 1.06 15.54
CA GLN A 354 -29.45 2.30 16.24
C GLN A 354 -30.07 3.32 15.28
N LEU A 355 -29.49 3.51 14.09
CA LEU A 355 -30.03 4.41 13.06
C LEU A 355 -31.42 3.97 12.61
N ASN A 356 -31.62 2.70 12.36
CA ASN A 356 -32.92 2.16 11.94
C ASN A 356 -33.99 2.23 13.06
N ALA A 357 -33.57 2.13 14.32
CA ALA A 357 -34.48 2.29 15.48
C ALA A 357 -34.86 3.78 15.69
N GLN A 358 -33.97 4.72 15.40
CA GLN A 358 -34.24 6.15 15.52
C GLN A 358 -35.18 6.69 14.44
N ASP A 359 -35.05 6.16 13.23
CA ASP A 359 -35.85 6.60 12.08
C ASP A 359 -36.51 5.39 11.39
N PRO A 360 -37.76 5.09 11.74
CA PRO A 360 -38.52 4.00 11.12
C PRO A 360 -38.68 4.16 9.59
N ALA A 361 -38.51 5.36 9.04
CA ALA A 361 -38.57 5.60 7.59
C ALA A 361 -37.40 4.98 6.84
N ARG A 362 -36.29 4.70 7.51
CA ARG A 362 -35.13 3.99 6.95
C ARG A 362 -35.43 2.52 6.57
N LYS A 363 -36.44 1.91 7.14
CA LYS A 363 -36.94 0.57 6.78
C LYS A 363 -35.82 -0.48 6.63
N ASN A 364 -34.96 -0.60 7.63
CA ASN A 364 -33.78 -1.47 7.60
C ASN A 364 -32.73 -1.12 6.53
N ALA A 365 -32.57 0.16 6.22
CA ALA A 365 -31.53 0.62 5.33
C ALA A 365 -30.14 0.27 5.88
N ARG A 366 -29.22 0.00 4.96
CA ARG A 366 -27.79 -0.20 5.26
C ARG A 366 -27.17 1.04 5.89
N LEU A 367 -25.99 0.87 6.51
CA LEU A 367 -25.18 1.98 6.97
C LEU A 367 -24.97 3.01 5.84
N PRO A 368 -24.90 4.30 6.17
CA PRO A 368 -24.40 5.30 5.24
C PRO A 368 -23.00 4.97 4.72
N PHE A 369 -22.70 5.41 3.50
CA PHE A 369 -21.43 5.12 2.81
C PHE A 369 -20.21 5.66 3.56
N ILE A 370 -20.34 6.85 4.17
CA ILE A 370 -19.28 7.51 4.93
C ILE A 370 -19.66 7.47 6.40
N THR A 371 -18.84 6.84 7.22
CA THR A 371 -18.95 6.86 8.67
C THR A 371 -17.87 7.76 9.26
N TYR A 372 -18.27 8.69 10.10
CA TYR A 372 -17.36 9.58 10.84
C TYR A 372 -17.60 9.41 12.33
N ASP A 373 -16.55 9.17 13.12
CA ASP A 373 -16.72 8.94 14.57
C ASP A 373 -17.25 10.18 15.33
N GLY A 374 -17.11 11.36 14.75
CA GLY A 374 -17.61 12.61 15.32
C GLY A 374 -16.75 13.17 16.45
N ILE A 375 -15.57 12.62 16.68
CA ILE A 375 -14.63 13.14 17.66
C ILE A 375 -13.74 14.18 16.97
N THR A 376 -13.90 15.43 17.42
CA THR A 376 -13.25 16.61 16.82
C THR A 376 -12.24 17.23 17.77
N SER A 377 -11.44 18.18 17.29
CA SER A 377 -10.54 18.99 18.12
C SER A 377 -11.25 19.74 19.26
N ASN A 378 -12.58 19.83 19.24
CA ASN A 378 -13.37 20.37 20.35
C ASN A 378 -13.11 19.62 21.68
N VAL A 379 -12.78 18.34 21.66
CA VAL A 379 -12.46 17.55 22.87
C VAL A 379 -11.18 18.06 23.55
N LEU A 380 -10.27 18.64 22.79
CA LEU A 380 -9.01 19.22 23.27
C LEU A 380 -9.15 20.70 23.64
N THR A 381 -9.93 21.45 22.87
CA THR A 381 -10.06 22.91 22.96
C THR A 381 -11.28 23.37 23.76
N LYS A 382 -12.19 22.45 24.13
CA LYS A 382 -13.52 22.74 24.67
C LYS A 382 -14.35 23.67 23.76
N GLY A 383 -14.11 23.58 22.46
CA GLY A 383 -14.82 24.32 21.43
C GLY A 383 -16.20 23.75 21.14
N THR A 384 -16.99 24.47 20.35
CA THR A 384 -18.37 24.09 19.96
C THR A 384 -18.62 24.17 18.46
N ALA A 385 -17.59 24.41 17.65
CA ALA A 385 -17.73 24.44 16.19
C ALA A 385 -18.23 23.08 15.65
N ALA A 386 -19.14 23.11 14.69
CA ALA A 386 -19.73 21.89 14.14
C ALA A 386 -18.71 21.08 13.32
N ASN A 387 -17.79 21.73 12.65
CA ASN A 387 -16.72 21.10 11.84
C ASN A 387 -15.40 21.85 12.00
N PRO A 388 -14.76 21.78 13.19
CA PRO A 388 -13.54 22.54 13.47
C PRO A 388 -12.32 22.00 12.69
N ASP A 389 -12.38 20.76 12.22
CA ASP A 389 -11.26 20.02 11.66
C ASP A 389 -11.29 19.97 10.12
N SER A 390 -12.18 20.75 9.49
CA SER A 390 -12.25 20.90 8.03
C SER A 390 -12.44 19.60 7.26
N ILE A 391 -13.34 18.73 7.72
CA ILE A 391 -13.78 17.58 6.94
C ILE A 391 -14.76 18.08 5.89
N CYS A 392 -14.47 17.84 4.62
CA CYS A 392 -15.18 18.41 3.47
C CYS A 392 -15.67 17.30 2.55
N ILE A 393 -16.99 17.22 2.37
CA ILE A 393 -17.65 16.23 1.51
C ILE A 393 -18.35 16.97 0.37
N SER A 394 -17.90 16.80 -0.87
CA SER A 394 -18.51 17.36 -2.07
C SER A 394 -19.06 16.25 -2.95
N GLN A 395 -20.10 15.59 -2.45
CA GLN A 395 -20.74 14.48 -3.12
C GLN A 395 -22.23 14.45 -2.79
N LYS A 396 -23.07 14.12 -3.77
CA LYS A 396 -24.51 13.97 -3.59
C LYS A 396 -24.90 12.53 -3.86
N GLN A 397 -25.33 11.84 -2.82
CA GLN A 397 -25.78 10.45 -2.91
C GLN A 397 -26.78 10.17 -1.78
N PRO A 398 -27.86 9.44 -2.00
CA PRO A 398 -28.74 8.99 -0.90
C PRO A 398 -27.94 8.17 0.12
N ASN A 399 -28.32 8.26 1.40
CA ASN A 399 -27.68 7.51 2.49
C ASN A 399 -26.16 7.75 2.58
N LEU A 400 -25.72 9.00 2.38
CA LEU A 400 -24.31 9.34 2.17
C LEU A 400 -23.47 9.25 3.46
N PHE A 401 -23.96 9.79 4.58
CA PHE A 401 -23.12 10.15 5.72
C PHE A 401 -23.77 9.81 7.05
N VAL A 402 -22.95 9.43 8.03
CA VAL A 402 -23.34 9.39 9.45
C VAL A 402 -22.19 9.89 10.33
N ASN A 403 -22.50 10.84 11.20
CA ASN A 403 -21.72 11.18 12.38
C ASN A 403 -22.12 10.22 13.51
N VAL A 404 -21.22 9.34 13.88
CA VAL A 404 -21.46 8.30 14.90
C VAL A 404 -21.69 8.90 16.28
N ARG A 405 -21.13 10.09 16.57
CA ARG A 405 -21.09 10.70 17.92
C ARG A 405 -20.52 9.72 18.94
N ALA A 406 -19.34 9.20 18.64
CA ALA A 406 -18.75 8.06 19.33
C ALA A 406 -18.56 8.28 20.84
N LEU A 407 -18.33 9.52 21.31
CA LEU A 407 -18.23 9.84 22.73
C LEU A 407 -19.54 9.60 23.52
N GLN A 408 -20.66 9.48 22.82
CA GLN A 408 -21.98 9.19 23.44
C GLN A 408 -22.35 7.71 23.37
N MET A 409 -21.56 6.88 22.67
CA MET A 409 -21.83 5.46 22.52
C MET A 409 -21.99 4.77 23.87
N GLY A 410 -23.01 3.90 23.98
CA GLY A 410 -23.32 3.20 25.22
C GLY A 410 -24.11 4.01 26.24
N THR A 411 -24.40 5.29 26.00
CA THR A 411 -25.28 6.12 26.83
C THR A 411 -26.74 6.08 26.31
N LYS A 412 -27.70 6.50 27.15
CA LYS A 412 -29.09 6.65 26.73
C LYS A 412 -29.31 7.82 25.75
N GLU A 413 -28.38 8.75 25.72
CA GLU A 413 -28.38 9.96 24.89
C GLU A 413 -27.76 9.72 23.52
N TRP A 414 -27.18 8.56 23.26
CA TRP A 414 -26.53 8.29 21.99
C TRP A 414 -27.51 8.38 20.82
N ARG A 415 -27.27 9.37 19.98
CA ARG A 415 -28.07 9.66 18.78
C ARG A 415 -27.11 9.95 17.64
N PRO A 416 -26.69 8.92 16.84
CA PRO A 416 -25.94 9.15 15.61
C PRO A 416 -26.77 10.05 14.67
N ASP A 417 -26.08 10.85 13.88
CA ASP A 417 -26.67 11.94 13.09
C ASP A 417 -26.30 11.79 11.62
N THR A 418 -27.30 11.84 10.74
CA THR A 418 -27.09 11.70 9.29
C THR A 418 -27.06 13.06 8.55
N ASP A 419 -27.10 14.19 9.27
CA ASP A 419 -26.96 15.51 8.67
C ASP A 419 -25.53 15.74 8.20
N VAL A 420 -25.35 15.77 6.87
CA VAL A 420 -24.06 16.06 6.23
C VAL A 420 -23.80 17.57 6.10
N THR A 421 -24.79 18.42 6.34
CA THR A 421 -24.72 19.86 6.06
C THR A 421 -23.47 20.54 6.67
N PRO A 422 -23.07 20.27 7.93
CA PRO A 422 -21.87 20.87 8.51
C PRO A 422 -20.56 20.47 7.80
N PHE A 423 -20.59 19.40 7.03
CA PHE A 423 -19.44 18.80 6.37
C PHE A 423 -19.44 19.01 4.84
N LEU A 424 -20.41 19.76 4.30
CA LEU A 424 -20.38 20.09 2.88
C LEU A 424 -19.23 21.05 2.57
N CYS A 425 -18.53 20.79 1.47
CA CYS A 425 -17.48 21.69 0.99
C CYS A 425 -18.07 23.06 0.66
N LYS A 426 -17.39 24.10 1.11
CA LYS A 426 -17.76 25.51 0.85
C LYS A 426 -17.10 26.00 -0.44
#